data_3c637cf528da5091ee4e7b54137ded45
#
_entry.id   3c637cf528da5091ee4e7b54137ded45
#
_cell.length_a   1.000
_cell.length_b   1.000
_cell.length_c   1.000
_cell.angle_alpha   90.00
_cell.angle_beta   90.00
_cell.angle_gamma   90.00
#
_symmetry.space_group_name_H-M   'P 1'
#
loop_
_entity.id
_entity.type
_entity.pdbx_description
1 polymer ?
#
loop_
_entity_poly.entity_id
_entity_poly.type
_entity_poly.pdbx_seq_one_letter_code
_entity_poly.pdbx_strand_id
1 'polypeptide(L)'
;MKTPDYDVVRNDLKQLWDEGYRSLAIALMHSYAYLEHEESIADIAREIVFSISVSSHLQPKIKIVLRAQPATSDAYLSPITQEYLKSFARGFQGEFNDEQSSNKLLLSQSDSGLTSFKKFTGLRVILSGPAGGVVGMAKTCFDAEDGTPVFGFDMGGTSTDISRYGGTFEHVFESTTAEVTIQSPQLDINTVAAGGGSILFWQNGLFVVVPDSAGACPGPAYYGKGGPLTMSKPCTLAVILTTNSISS
;
A
#
# COMPACT_ATOMS: atom_id res chain seq x y z
N MET A 1 25.78 -1.24 27.49
CA MET A 1 25.02 -0.37 26.59
C MET A 1 24.82 0.97 27.27
N LYS A 2 24.95 2.10 26.56
CA LYS A 2 24.72 3.41 27.19
C LYS A 2 23.21 3.69 27.15
N THR A 3 22.65 3.97 28.32
CA THR A 3 21.23 4.36 28.43
C THR A 3 21.00 5.73 27.78
N PRO A 4 19.97 5.91 26.97
CA PRO A 4 19.59 7.23 26.46
C PRO A 4 19.28 8.20 27.61
N ASP A 5 19.57 9.48 27.39
CA ASP A 5 19.08 10.54 28.28
C ASP A 5 17.63 10.87 27.89
N TYR A 6 16.70 10.36 28.68
CA TYR A 6 15.28 10.49 28.37
C TYR A 6 14.73 11.91 28.52
N ASP A 7 15.39 12.76 29.31
CA ASP A 7 15.00 14.18 29.42
C ASP A 7 15.37 14.95 28.15
N VAL A 8 16.55 14.66 27.58
CA VAL A 8 16.94 15.20 26.28
C VAL A 8 15.99 14.71 25.20
N VAL A 9 15.72 13.40 25.14
CA VAL A 9 14.77 12.83 24.17
C VAL A 9 13.40 13.48 24.26
N ARG A 10 12.88 13.70 25.47
CA ARG A 10 11.59 14.36 25.67
C ARG A 10 11.57 15.80 25.14
N ASN A 11 12.64 16.54 25.36
CA ASN A 11 12.75 17.91 24.86
C ASN A 11 12.85 17.95 23.33
N ASP A 12 13.66 17.07 22.74
CA ASP A 12 13.81 16.96 21.28
C ASP A 12 12.47 16.57 20.62
N LEU A 13 11.73 15.61 21.18
CA LEU A 13 10.42 15.21 20.67
C LEU A 13 9.38 16.34 20.79
N LYS A 14 9.40 17.13 21.87
CA LYS A 14 8.54 18.31 21.97
C LYS A 14 8.85 19.35 20.90
N GLN A 15 10.14 19.60 20.67
CA GLN A 15 10.57 20.50 19.61
C GLN A 15 10.06 20.03 18.24
N LEU A 16 10.25 18.75 17.90
CA LEU A 16 9.74 18.16 16.65
C LEU A 16 8.21 18.28 16.53
N TRP A 17 7.49 18.10 17.64
CA TRP A 17 6.04 18.32 17.66
C TRP A 17 5.66 19.77 17.36
N ASP A 18 6.38 20.72 17.93
CA ASP A 18 6.15 22.16 17.71
C ASP A 18 6.51 22.57 16.27
N GLU A 19 7.49 21.92 15.66
CA GLU A 19 7.85 22.06 14.24
C GLU A 19 6.82 21.45 13.28
N GLY A 20 5.82 20.72 13.78
CA GLY A 20 4.72 20.19 12.99
C GLY A 20 4.83 18.71 12.64
N TYR A 21 5.85 17.98 13.09
CA TYR A 21 5.91 16.53 12.91
C TYR A 21 4.86 15.82 13.77
N ARG A 22 4.21 14.80 13.24
CA ARG A 22 3.11 14.08 13.91
C ARG A 22 3.30 12.56 13.92
N SER A 23 4.29 12.07 13.20
CA SER A 23 4.59 10.65 13.07
C SER A 23 6.06 10.40 13.35
N LEU A 24 6.36 9.30 14.05
CA LEU A 24 7.71 8.98 14.51
C LEU A 24 8.03 7.51 14.24
N ALA A 25 9.14 7.26 13.57
CA ALA A 25 9.77 5.96 13.48
C ALA A 25 10.91 5.86 14.49
N ILE A 26 10.91 4.82 15.34
CA ILE A 26 11.93 4.59 16.35
C ILE A 26 12.74 3.37 15.94
N ALA A 27 14.07 3.55 15.76
CA ALA A 27 14.99 2.47 15.42
C ALA A 27 16.34 2.65 16.09
N LEU A 28 16.68 1.76 17.02
CA LEU A 28 17.97 1.76 17.72
C LEU A 28 18.83 0.56 17.30
N MET A 29 20.15 0.71 17.35
CA MET A 29 21.09 -0.26 16.79
C MET A 29 20.89 -1.69 17.32
N HIS A 30 20.69 -1.86 18.62
CA HIS A 30 20.66 -3.16 19.28
C HIS A 30 19.27 -3.51 19.86
N SER A 31 18.21 -2.88 19.39
CA SER A 31 16.85 -3.12 19.89
C SER A 31 16.31 -4.54 19.62
N TYR A 32 16.92 -5.27 18.70
CA TYR A 32 16.62 -6.70 18.53
C TYR A 32 16.98 -7.57 19.76
N ALA A 33 17.93 -7.10 20.59
CA ALA A 33 18.39 -7.79 21.79
C ALA A 33 17.91 -7.11 23.09
N TYR A 34 17.66 -5.80 23.04
CA TYR A 34 17.24 -5.00 24.18
C TYR A 34 16.19 -3.97 23.75
N LEU A 35 14.93 -4.32 23.99
CA LEU A 35 13.76 -3.57 23.53
C LEU A 35 13.46 -2.33 24.38
N GLU A 36 13.86 -2.33 25.66
CA GLU A 36 13.42 -1.36 26.66
C GLU A 36 13.73 0.10 26.28
N HIS A 37 14.83 0.34 25.56
CA HIS A 37 15.17 1.71 25.14
C HIS A 37 14.20 2.24 24.07
N GLU A 38 13.81 1.41 23.09
CA GLU A 38 12.79 1.81 22.08
C GLU A 38 11.43 2.00 22.74
N GLU A 39 11.05 1.12 23.68
CA GLU A 39 9.80 1.23 24.42
C GLU A 39 9.73 2.50 25.25
N SER A 40 10.80 2.81 26.00
CA SER A 40 10.86 4.04 26.81
C SER A 40 10.72 5.30 25.94
N ILE A 41 11.35 5.32 24.78
CA ILE A 41 11.20 6.44 23.82
C ILE A 41 9.77 6.47 23.25
N ALA A 42 9.20 5.30 22.95
CA ALA A 42 7.83 5.20 22.45
C ALA A 42 6.82 5.69 23.51
N ASP A 43 7.02 5.39 24.77
CA ASP A 43 6.16 5.87 25.87
C ASP A 43 6.19 7.40 25.97
N ILE A 44 7.39 8.00 25.92
CA ILE A 44 7.55 9.46 25.90
C ILE A 44 6.84 10.07 24.68
N ALA A 45 6.98 9.45 23.52
CA ALA A 45 6.34 9.93 22.30
C ALA A 45 4.81 9.78 22.33
N ARG A 46 4.28 8.73 22.99
CA ARG A 46 2.83 8.55 23.23
C ARG A 46 2.26 9.67 24.13
N GLU A 47 2.99 10.07 25.17
CA GLU A 47 2.60 11.18 26.02
C GLU A 47 2.48 12.51 25.25
N ILE A 48 3.31 12.69 24.19
CA ILE A 48 3.29 13.87 23.31
C ILE A 48 2.26 13.72 22.17
N VAL A 49 1.63 12.53 22.04
CA VAL A 49 0.59 12.21 21.03
C VAL A 49 1.10 11.95 19.61
N PHE A 50 2.35 11.54 19.43
CA PHE A 50 2.82 11.07 18.13
C PHE A 50 2.14 9.77 17.68
N SER A 51 1.98 9.60 16.36
CA SER A 51 1.79 8.29 15.76
C SER A 51 3.15 7.58 15.69
N ILE A 52 3.25 6.35 16.22
CA ILE A 52 4.55 5.74 16.50
C ILE A 52 4.66 4.39 15.80
N SER A 53 5.80 4.18 15.15
CA SER A 53 6.21 2.90 14.59
C SER A 53 7.55 2.48 15.18
N VAL A 54 7.53 1.38 15.95
CA VAL A 54 8.71 0.86 16.66
C VAL A 54 9.33 -0.26 15.85
N SER A 55 10.61 -0.13 15.50
CA SER A 55 11.31 -1.04 14.59
C SER A 55 11.35 -2.47 15.09
N SER A 56 11.56 -2.67 16.38
CA SER A 56 11.62 -3.99 17.01
C SER A 56 10.28 -4.73 17.05
N HIS A 57 9.15 -4.00 17.08
CA HIS A 57 7.81 -4.58 17.01
C HIS A 57 7.46 -5.03 15.59
N LEU A 58 7.86 -4.23 14.61
CA LEU A 58 7.59 -4.53 13.21
C LEU A 58 8.47 -5.67 12.70
N GLN A 59 9.75 -5.64 13.07
CA GLN A 59 10.72 -6.66 12.64
C GLN A 59 11.87 -6.85 13.65
N PRO A 60 11.90 -7.92 14.43
CA PRO A 60 12.99 -8.20 15.39
C PRO A 60 14.22 -8.79 14.67
N LYS A 61 14.84 -8.04 13.75
CA LYS A 61 16.06 -8.44 13.00
C LYS A 61 17.29 -7.69 13.47
N ILE A 62 18.49 -8.28 13.26
CA ILE A 62 19.76 -7.73 13.74
C ILE A 62 20.12 -6.42 13.05
N LYS A 63 19.98 -6.32 11.73
CA LYS A 63 20.43 -5.18 10.92
C LYS A 63 19.52 -3.96 11.10
N ILE A 64 20.07 -2.85 11.60
CA ILE A 64 19.31 -1.62 11.88
C ILE A 64 18.63 -1.04 10.62
N VAL A 65 19.33 -0.99 9.49
CA VAL A 65 18.78 -0.43 8.24
C VAL A 65 17.55 -1.19 7.80
N LEU A 66 17.61 -2.54 7.83
CA LEU A 66 16.48 -3.40 7.45
C LEU A 66 15.29 -3.31 8.41
N ARG A 67 15.49 -2.85 9.66
CA ARG A 67 14.41 -2.56 10.61
C ARG A 67 13.89 -1.14 10.46
N ALA A 68 14.78 -0.18 10.25
CA ALA A 68 14.44 1.23 10.17
C ALA A 68 13.58 1.54 8.94
N GLN A 69 13.88 0.93 7.77
CA GLN A 69 13.10 1.15 6.55
C GLN A 69 11.61 0.80 6.70
N PRO A 70 11.22 -0.43 7.15
CA PRO A 70 9.83 -0.74 7.43
C PRO A 70 9.20 0.19 8.48
N ALA A 71 9.93 0.53 9.55
CA ALA A 71 9.43 1.43 10.58
C ALA A 71 9.15 2.84 10.03
N THR A 72 10.02 3.35 9.18
CA THR A 72 9.82 4.65 8.51
C THR A 72 8.63 4.60 7.55
N SER A 73 8.51 3.54 6.76
CA SER A 73 7.38 3.35 5.84
C SER A 73 6.06 3.24 6.61
N ASP A 74 6.04 2.49 7.71
CA ASP A 74 4.85 2.36 8.55
C ASP A 74 4.48 3.68 9.21
N ALA A 75 5.45 4.43 9.75
CA ALA A 75 5.22 5.74 10.34
C ALA A 75 4.66 6.76 9.32
N TYR A 76 5.05 6.66 8.06
CA TYR A 76 4.54 7.50 6.98
C TYR A 76 3.11 7.10 6.57
N LEU A 77 2.83 5.82 6.43
CA LEU A 77 1.56 5.31 5.89
C LEU A 77 0.46 5.19 6.94
N SER A 78 0.81 4.86 8.19
CA SER A 78 -0.17 4.56 9.24
C SER A 78 -1.11 5.72 9.57
N PRO A 79 -0.70 6.98 9.67
CA PRO A 79 -1.62 8.09 9.91
C PRO A 79 -2.69 8.21 8.83
N ILE A 80 -2.31 8.12 7.55
CA ILE A 80 -3.22 8.21 6.39
C ILE A 80 -4.19 7.03 6.40
N THR A 81 -3.67 5.83 6.65
CA THR A 81 -4.47 4.60 6.75
C THR A 81 -5.49 4.70 7.89
N GLN A 82 -5.07 5.19 9.06
CA GLN A 82 -5.94 5.34 10.22
C GLN A 82 -7.02 6.40 10.00
N GLU A 83 -6.70 7.50 9.33
CA GLU A 83 -7.68 8.53 8.98
C GLU A 83 -8.74 7.98 8.00
N TYR A 84 -8.29 7.27 6.97
CA TYR A 84 -9.20 6.57 6.05
C TYR A 84 -10.13 5.60 6.80
N LEU A 85 -9.57 4.76 7.67
CA LEU A 85 -10.34 3.80 8.45
C LEU A 85 -11.35 4.46 9.40
N LYS A 86 -10.97 5.55 10.05
CA LYS A 86 -11.88 6.34 10.88
C LYS A 86 -13.03 6.94 10.06
N SER A 87 -12.70 7.46 8.88
CA SER A 87 -13.71 7.99 7.95
C SER A 87 -14.65 6.89 7.48
N PHE A 88 -14.12 5.73 7.14
CA PHE A 88 -14.90 4.55 6.75
C PHE A 88 -15.83 4.09 7.89
N ALA A 89 -15.32 4.01 9.12
CA ALA A 89 -16.06 3.56 10.28
C ALA A 89 -17.29 4.45 10.60
N ARG A 90 -17.22 5.75 10.33
CA ARG A 90 -18.34 6.70 10.52
C ARG A 90 -19.57 6.36 9.67
N GLY A 91 -19.42 5.59 8.59
CA GLY A 91 -20.52 5.12 7.77
C GLY A 91 -21.35 3.99 8.40
N PHE A 92 -20.94 3.45 9.53
CA PHE A 92 -21.58 2.32 10.19
C PHE A 92 -22.13 2.71 11.56
N GLN A 93 -23.26 2.09 11.97
CA GLN A 93 -23.78 2.25 13.32
C GLN A 93 -22.82 1.65 14.34
N GLY A 94 -22.47 2.44 15.38
CA GLY A 94 -21.56 2.03 16.45
C GLY A 94 -20.09 2.33 16.20
N GLU A 95 -19.72 2.88 15.03
CA GLU A 95 -18.37 3.39 14.68
C GLU A 95 -17.19 2.46 15.02
N PHE A 96 -17.44 1.18 15.27
CA PHE A 96 -16.44 0.17 15.70
C PHE A 96 -15.60 0.59 16.93
N ASN A 97 -16.17 1.37 17.83
CA ASN A 97 -15.46 1.94 18.97
C ASN A 97 -15.18 0.91 20.09
N ASP A 98 -16.01 -0.12 20.23
CA ASP A 98 -15.82 -1.21 21.17
C ASP A 98 -15.06 -2.39 20.55
N GLU A 99 -14.55 -3.29 21.40
CA GLU A 99 -13.80 -4.46 20.97
C GLU A 99 -14.65 -5.46 20.18
N GLN A 100 -15.93 -5.60 20.53
CA GLN A 100 -16.84 -6.52 19.85
C GLN A 100 -17.22 -6.03 18.46
N SER A 101 -17.48 -4.74 18.31
CA SER A 101 -17.77 -4.12 17.01
C SER A 101 -16.55 -4.10 16.10
N SER A 102 -15.35 -3.81 16.64
CA SER A 102 -14.11 -3.77 15.85
C SER A 102 -13.69 -5.15 15.32
N ASN A 103 -14.10 -6.23 16.00
CA ASN A 103 -13.82 -7.60 15.55
C ASN A 103 -14.78 -8.08 14.44
N LYS A 104 -15.88 -7.38 14.19
CA LYS A 104 -16.81 -7.67 13.09
C LYS A 104 -16.27 -7.17 11.73
N LEU A 105 -15.40 -6.16 11.74
CA LEU A 105 -14.75 -5.65 10.54
C LEU A 105 -13.35 -6.25 10.41
N LEU A 106 -13.19 -7.12 9.46
CA LEU A 106 -11.91 -7.71 9.11
C LEU A 106 -11.40 -7.07 7.83
N LEU A 107 -10.13 -6.70 7.84
CA LEU A 107 -9.43 -6.06 6.72
C LEU A 107 -8.39 -7.01 6.17
N SER A 108 -8.34 -7.13 4.84
CA SER A 108 -7.32 -7.91 4.16
C SER A 108 -5.97 -7.20 4.24
N GLN A 109 -4.91 -7.96 4.45
CA GLN A 109 -3.53 -7.49 4.46
C GLN A 109 -2.81 -7.90 3.17
N SER A 110 -1.61 -7.35 2.94
CA SER A 110 -0.77 -7.67 1.78
C SER A 110 -0.36 -9.15 1.69
N ASP A 111 -0.38 -9.88 2.80
CA ASP A 111 -0.11 -11.32 2.89
C ASP A 111 -1.34 -12.20 2.73
N SER A 112 -2.48 -11.65 2.33
CA SER A 112 -3.81 -12.28 2.30
C SER A 112 -4.42 -12.59 3.66
N GLY A 113 -3.73 -12.33 4.75
CA GLY A 113 -4.25 -12.46 6.10
C GLY A 113 -5.37 -11.47 6.39
N LEU A 114 -6.22 -11.80 7.36
CA LEU A 114 -7.25 -10.90 7.86
C LEU A 114 -6.86 -10.37 9.23
N THR A 115 -7.05 -9.07 9.44
CA THR A 115 -6.81 -8.43 10.72
C THR A 115 -7.99 -7.57 11.14
N SER A 116 -8.11 -7.35 12.44
CA SER A 116 -9.14 -6.43 12.94
C SER A 116 -8.80 -4.97 12.63
N PHE A 117 -9.82 -4.15 12.53
CA PHE A 117 -9.74 -2.71 12.31
C PHE A 117 -8.65 -2.00 13.13
N LYS A 118 -8.53 -2.33 14.43
CA LYS A 118 -7.56 -1.69 15.34
C LYS A 118 -6.11 -2.10 15.11
N LYS A 119 -5.87 -3.27 14.52
CA LYS A 119 -4.53 -3.83 14.29
C LYS A 119 -4.01 -3.60 12.87
N PHE A 120 -4.77 -2.90 12.05
CA PHE A 120 -4.41 -2.63 10.67
C PHE A 120 -3.39 -1.49 10.60
N THR A 121 -2.20 -1.78 10.08
CA THR A 121 -1.07 -0.83 10.01
C THR A 121 -0.74 -0.47 8.57
N GLY A 122 -0.09 0.68 8.39
CA GLY A 122 0.28 1.20 7.08
C GLY A 122 1.19 0.27 6.28
N LEU A 123 2.12 -0.41 6.95
CA LEU A 123 3.05 -1.34 6.31
C LEU A 123 2.33 -2.56 5.68
N ARG A 124 1.25 -3.03 6.31
CA ARG A 124 0.52 -4.23 5.86
C ARG A 124 -0.57 -3.95 4.84
N VAL A 125 -0.82 -2.68 4.52
CA VAL A 125 -1.88 -2.27 3.60
C VAL A 125 -1.41 -2.13 2.15
N ILE A 126 -0.11 -2.02 1.91
CA ILE A 126 0.48 -1.59 0.62
C ILE A 126 -0.07 -2.37 -0.57
N LEU A 127 -0.14 -3.70 -0.48
CA LEU A 127 -0.69 -4.57 -1.52
C LEU A 127 -2.00 -5.26 -1.10
N SER A 128 -2.74 -4.71 -0.13
CA SER A 128 -3.97 -5.35 0.38
C SER A 128 -5.06 -5.49 -0.69
N GLY A 129 -5.21 -4.52 -1.58
CA GLY A 129 -6.14 -4.58 -2.72
C GLY A 129 -5.77 -5.70 -3.70
N PRO A 130 -4.58 -5.68 -4.30
CA PRO A 130 -4.08 -6.75 -5.16
C PRO A 130 -4.14 -8.14 -4.48
N ALA A 131 -3.76 -8.25 -3.21
CA ALA A 131 -3.85 -9.52 -2.46
C ALA A 131 -5.29 -10.05 -2.38
N GLY A 132 -6.27 -9.16 -2.20
CA GLY A 132 -7.70 -9.51 -2.28
C GLY A 132 -8.09 -10.07 -3.65
N GLY A 133 -7.56 -9.50 -4.73
CA GLY A 133 -7.72 -9.99 -6.11
C GLY A 133 -7.17 -11.41 -6.28
N VAL A 134 -5.96 -11.67 -5.76
CA VAL A 134 -5.35 -13.03 -5.80
C VAL A 134 -6.22 -14.04 -5.05
N VAL A 135 -6.71 -13.70 -3.86
CA VAL A 135 -7.61 -14.57 -3.10
C VAL A 135 -8.92 -14.82 -3.85
N GLY A 136 -9.49 -13.79 -4.46
CA GLY A 136 -10.69 -13.93 -5.30
C GLY A 136 -10.46 -14.89 -6.46
N MET A 137 -9.39 -14.70 -7.24
CA MET A 137 -8.99 -15.57 -8.33
C MET A 137 -8.78 -17.03 -7.86
N ALA A 138 -8.04 -17.23 -6.78
CA ALA A 138 -7.78 -18.55 -6.23
C ALA A 138 -9.07 -19.29 -5.83
N LYS A 139 -10.06 -18.57 -5.31
CA LYS A 139 -11.34 -19.14 -4.87
C LYS A 139 -12.32 -19.41 -6.01
N THR A 140 -12.23 -18.66 -7.11
CA THR A 140 -13.23 -18.73 -8.19
C THR A 140 -12.74 -19.42 -9.45
N CYS A 141 -11.41 -19.42 -9.70
CA CYS A 141 -10.85 -19.90 -10.97
C CYS A 141 -9.99 -21.15 -10.83
N PHE A 142 -9.45 -21.43 -9.64
CA PHE A 142 -8.59 -22.60 -9.43
C PHE A 142 -9.44 -23.85 -9.15
N ASP A 143 -9.20 -24.89 -9.95
CA ASP A 143 -9.78 -26.21 -9.74
C ASP A 143 -8.76 -27.10 -9.02
N ALA A 144 -9.10 -27.53 -7.81
CA ALA A 144 -8.23 -28.37 -6.98
C ALA A 144 -8.10 -29.83 -7.49
N GLU A 145 -9.07 -30.31 -8.29
CA GLU A 145 -9.02 -31.65 -8.87
C GLU A 145 -8.08 -31.70 -10.08
N ASP A 146 -8.13 -30.66 -10.93
CA ASP A 146 -7.23 -30.53 -12.09
C ASP A 146 -5.82 -30.09 -11.67
N GLY A 147 -5.71 -29.25 -10.65
CA GLY A 147 -4.43 -28.73 -10.13
C GLY A 147 -3.66 -27.80 -11.07
N THR A 148 -4.24 -27.44 -12.22
CA THR A 148 -3.61 -26.53 -13.18
C THR A 148 -3.47 -25.13 -12.59
N PRO A 149 -2.25 -24.55 -12.53
CA PRO A 149 -2.06 -23.19 -12.01
C PRO A 149 -2.81 -22.14 -12.83
N VAL A 150 -3.38 -21.16 -12.13
CA VAL A 150 -4.08 -20.04 -12.74
C VAL A 150 -3.25 -18.76 -12.58
N PHE A 151 -3.35 -17.87 -13.58
CA PHE A 151 -2.74 -16.54 -13.54
C PHE A 151 -3.84 -15.50 -13.39
N GLY A 152 -3.63 -14.59 -12.42
CA GLY A 152 -4.43 -13.39 -12.26
C GLY A 152 -3.82 -12.23 -13.05
N PHE A 153 -4.66 -11.49 -13.75
CA PHE A 153 -4.29 -10.29 -14.48
C PHE A 153 -5.33 -9.22 -14.15
N ASP A 154 -4.97 -8.33 -13.23
CA ASP A 154 -5.85 -7.25 -12.78
C ASP A 154 -5.33 -5.91 -13.32
N MET A 155 -5.99 -5.41 -14.34
CA MET A 155 -5.65 -4.13 -14.98
C MET A 155 -6.56 -3.03 -14.47
N GLY A 156 -6.06 -2.26 -13.51
CA GLY A 156 -6.70 -1.06 -13.00
C GLY A 156 -6.53 0.17 -13.89
N GLY A 157 -6.81 1.35 -13.34
CA GLY A 157 -6.61 2.62 -14.05
C GLY A 157 -5.14 3.03 -14.19
N THR A 158 -4.29 2.69 -13.22
CA THR A 158 -2.90 3.18 -13.11
C THR A 158 -1.88 2.07 -13.32
N SER A 159 -2.17 0.86 -12.83
CA SER A 159 -1.27 -0.28 -12.85
C SER A 159 -1.97 -1.55 -13.27
N THR A 160 -1.17 -2.54 -13.59
CA THR A 160 -1.61 -3.92 -13.83
C THR A 160 -0.88 -4.83 -12.87
N ASP A 161 -1.64 -5.59 -12.10
CA ASP A 161 -1.14 -6.56 -11.13
C ASP A 161 -1.23 -7.97 -11.70
N ILE A 162 -0.10 -8.68 -11.70
CA ILE A 162 0.03 -10.04 -12.22
C ILE A 162 0.37 -10.95 -11.06
N SER A 163 -0.38 -12.02 -10.90
CA SER A 163 -0.18 -13.00 -9.84
C SER A 163 -0.37 -14.42 -10.36
N ARG A 164 0.14 -15.40 -9.60
CA ARG A 164 -0.01 -16.83 -9.88
C ARG A 164 -0.55 -17.54 -8.65
N TYR A 165 -1.42 -18.53 -8.90
CA TYR A 165 -1.88 -19.43 -7.86
C TYR A 165 -1.88 -20.87 -8.39
N GLY A 166 -1.21 -21.79 -7.65
CA GLY A 166 -1.08 -23.21 -8.01
C GLY A 166 -1.43 -24.11 -6.83
N GLY A 167 -2.49 -23.78 -6.08
CA GLY A 167 -2.93 -24.54 -4.89
C GLY A 167 -2.40 -23.99 -3.57
N THR A 168 -1.35 -23.20 -3.60
CA THR A 168 -0.80 -22.49 -2.41
C THR A 168 -0.49 -21.05 -2.77
N PHE A 169 -0.64 -20.15 -1.79
CA PHE A 169 -0.24 -18.75 -1.95
C PHE A 169 1.28 -18.62 -1.87
N GLU A 170 1.85 -17.99 -2.87
CA GLU A 170 3.28 -17.67 -2.89
C GLU A 170 3.52 -16.38 -2.11
N HIS A 171 4.44 -16.40 -1.13
CA HIS A 171 4.74 -15.25 -0.30
C HIS A 171 6.17 -14.78 -0.53
N VAL A 172 6.33 -13.47 -0.56
CA VAL A 172 7.63 -12.80 -0.52
C VAL A 172 7.74 -11.98 0.77
N PHE A 173 8.95 -11.93 1.32
CA PHE A 173 9.22 -11.23 2.59
C PHE A 173 9.97 -9.93 2.40
N GLU A 174 10.32 -9.64 1.16
CA GLU A 174 11.03 -8.42 0.79
C GLU A 174 10.56 -7.98 -0.59
N SER A 175 10.19 -6.73 -0.72
CA SER A 175 9.84 -6.10 -2.00
C SER A 175 10.50 -4.73 -2.11
N THR A 176 10.81 -4.32 -3.32
CA THR A 176 11.30 -2.98 -3.59
C THR A 176 10.22 -2.20 -4.34
N THR A 177 9.72 -1.15 -3.70
CA THR A 177 8.72 -0.26 -4.28
C THR A 177 9.27 1.16 -4.26
N ALA A 178 9.30 1.84 -5.41
CA ALA A 178 9.85 3.19 -5.55
C ALA A 178 11.27 3.33 -4.92
N GLU A 179 12.15 2.38 -5.22
CA GLU A 179 13.53 2.30 -4.71
C GLU A 179 13.66 2.08 -3.20
N VAL A 180 12.55 1.92 -2.48
CA VAL A 180 12.55 1.58 -1.05
C VAL A 180 12.33 0.09 -0.87
N THR A 181 13.27 -0.58 -0.23
CA THR A 181 13.14 -2.00 0.11
C THR A 181 12.31 -2.14 1.38
N ILE A 182 11.14 -2.75 1.23
CA ILE A 182 10.20 -3.00 2.32
C ILE A 182 10.25 -4.48 2.67
N GLN A 183 10.59 -4.77 3.91
CA GLN A 183 10.53 -6.13 4.44
C GLN A 183 9.23 -6.32 5.21
N SER A 184 8.22 -6.81 4.52
CA SER A 184 6.93 -7.19 5.09
C SER A 184 6.41 -8.43 4.37
N PRO A 185 5.79 -9.39 5.05
CA PRO A 185 5.12 -10.49 4.39
C PRO A 185 4.04 -9.97 3.43
N GLN A 186 4.10 -10.40 2.20
CA GLN A 186 3.12 -10.09 1.17
C GLN A 186 3.01 -11.22 0.15
N LEU A 187 1.91 -11.28 -0.57
CA LEU A 187 1.79 -12.19 -1.71
C LEU A 187 2.76 -11.79 -2.82
N ASP A 188 3.24 -12.77 -3.58
CA ASP A 188 4.05 -12.52 -4.78
C ASP A 188 3.17 -11.96 -5.89
N ILE A 189 3.19 -10.64 -6.03
CA ILE A 189 2.41 -9.88 -6.99
C ILE A 189 3.35 -8.97 -7.76
N ASN A 190 3.38 -9.14 -9.07
CA ASN A 190 4.18 -8.31 -9.96
C ASN A 190 3.34 -7.15 -10.50
N THR A 191 3.66 -5.95 -10.09
CA THR A 191 2.96 -4.72 -10.51
C THR A 191 3.72 -4.04 -11.63
N VAL A 192 3.02 -3.78 -12.74
CA VAL A 192 3.53 -3.01 -13.87
C VAL A 192 2.83 -1.66 -13.88
N ALA A 193 3.58 -0.57 -14.01
CA ALA A 193 3.06 0.81 -14.09
C ALA A 193 2.45 1.08 -15.48
N ALA A 194 1.49 0.24 -15.88
CA ALA A 194 0.69 0.40 -17.09
C ALA A 194 -0.74 -0.04 -16.80
N GLY A 195 -1.68 0.87 -16.95
CA GLY A 195 -3.11 0.64 -16.69
C GLY A 195 -3.98 1.32 -17.74
N GLY A 196 -5.28 1.19 -17.58
CA GLY A 196 -6.25 1.78 -18.51
C GLY A 196 -6.12 3.29 -18.66
N GLY A 197 -5.64 4.01 -17.63
CA GLY A 197 -5.38 5.45 -17.65
C GLY A 197 -4.00 5.85 -18.18
N SER A 198 -3.12 4.90 -18.53
CA SER A 198 -1.81 5.21 -19.10
C SER A 198 -1.94 5.96 -20.41
N ILE A 199 -1.22 7.06 -20.53
CA ILE A 199 -1.34 7.99 -21.66
C ILE A 199 -0.69 7.40 -22.89
N LEU A 200 -1.36 7.55 -24.03
CA LEU A 200 -0.84 7.16 -25.35
C LEU A 200 -0.27 8.37 -26.08
N PHE A 201 0.98 8.26 -26.51
CA PHE A 201 1.62 9.23 -27.39
C PHE A 201 1.82 8.67 -28.78
N TRP A 202 1.59 9.51 -29.79
CA TRP A 202 1.96 9.18 -31.16
C TRP A 202 3.40 9.61 -31.41
N GLN A 203 4.29 8.66 -31.64
CA GLN A 203 5.68 8.90 -31.91
C GLN A 203 6.19 7.97 -33.01
N ASN A 204 6.85 8.53 -34.03
CA ASN A 204 7.46 7.77 -35.13
C ASN A 204 6.50 6.78 -35.85
N GLY A 205 5.22 7.16 -36.01
CA GLY A 205 4.24 6.32 -36.68
C GLY A 205 3.60 5.24 -35.79
N LEU A 206 3.89 5.21 -34.50
CA LEU A 206 3.37 4.24 -33.56
C LEU A 206 2.80 4.92 -32.30
N PHE A 207 1.82 4.27 -31.67
CA PHE A 207 1.41 4.64 -30.30
C PHE A 207 2.39 4.06 -29.29
N VAL A 208 2.91 4.92 -28.43
CA VAL A 208 3.79 4.56 -27.31
C VAL A 208 3.03 4.79 -26.02
N VAL A 209 3.05 3.80 -25.13
CA VAL A 209 2.52 3.91 -23.79
C VAL A 209 3.57 4.52 -22.89
N VAL A 210 3.25 5.61 -22.23
CA VAL A 210 4.13 6.24 -21.25
C VAL A 210 3.68 5.89 -19.83
N PRO A 211 4.58 5.94 -18.84
CA PRO A 211 4.22 5.66 -17.45
C PRO A 211 3.26 6.69 -16.84
N ASP A 212 3.08 7.84 -17.49
CA ASP A 212 2.17 8.88 -17.03
C ASP A 212 0.71 8.42 -17.14
N SER A 213 -0.09 8.74 -16.12
CA SER A 213 -1.52 8.42 -16.06
C SER A 213 -2.37 9.68 -16.20
N ALA A 214 -3.48 9.56 -16.91
CA ALA A 214 -4.49 10.61 -17.01
C ALA A 214 -5.20 10.88 -15.66
N GLY A 215 -4.99 10.04 -14.65
CA GLY A 215 -5.61 10.16 -13.34
C GLY A 215 -7.14 10.05 -13.38
N ALA A 216 -7.78 10.52 -12.31
CA ALA A 216 -9.23 10.55 -12.20
C ALA A 216 -9.84 11.85 -12.74
N CYS A 217 -9.09 12.95 -12.74
CA CYS A 217 -9.52 14.26 -13.22
C CYS A 217 -8.35 14.97 -13.95
N PRO A 218 -8.51 15.36 -15.23
CA PRO A 218 -9.69 15.20 -16.09
C PRO A 218 -9.99 13.76 -16.47
N GLY A 219 -9.06 12.81 -16.24
CA GLY A 219 -9.18 11.42 -16.61
C GLY A 219 -8.96 11.17 -18.10
N PRO A 220 -9.18 9.93 -18.55
CA PRO A 220 -9.10 9.54 -19.96
C PRO A 220 -10.03 10.34 -20.88
N ALA A 221 -9.63 10.52 -22.14
CA ALA A 221 -10.42 11.25 -23.15
C ALA A 221 -11.88 10.79 -23.23
N TYR A 222 -12.15 9.48 -23.03
CA TYR A 222 -13.51 8.95 -23.10
C TYR A 222 -14.44 9.38 -21.95
N TYR A 223 -13.90 10.00 -20.88
CA TYR A 223 -14.73 10.65 -19.85
C TYR A 223 -15.41 11.93 -20.37
N GLY A 224 -14.98 12.46 -21.52
CA GLY A 224 -15.54 13.68 -22.08
C GLY A 224 -15.17 14.96 -21.32
N LYS A 225 -14.13 14.90 -20.48
CA LYS A 225 -13.68 16.03 -19.62
C LYS A 225 -12.40 16.71 -20.12
N GLY A 226 -12.04 16.49 -21.40
CA GLY A 226 -10.86 17.11 -22.02
C GLY A 226 -9.52 16.45 -21.65
N GLY A 227 -9.54 15.20 -21.17
CA GLY A 227 -8.34 14.44 -20.84
C GLY A 227 -7.63 13.85 -22.07
N PRO A 228 -6.41 13.30 -21.87
CA PRO A 228 -5.60 12.72 -22.93
C PRO A 228 -6.14 11.36 -23.42
N LEU A 229 -5.63 10.93 -24.58
CA LEU A 229 -5.84 9.57 -25.07
C LEU A 229 -5.09 8.57 -24.17
N THR A 230 -5.77 7.47 -23.82
CA THR A 230 -5.22 6.44 -22.93
C THR A 230 -5.42 5.04 -23.47
N MET A 231 -4.84 4.04 -22.82
CA MET A 231 -5.00 2.62 -23.21
C MET A 231 -6.45 2.14 -23.13
N SER A 232 -7.26 2.65 -22.21
CA SER A 232 -8.68 2.33 -22.17
C SER A 232 -9.40 2.91 -23.39
N LYS A 233 -9.89 2.04 -24.27
CA LYS A 233 -10.62 2.35 -25.51
C LYS A 233 -9.82 3.02 -26.65
N PRO A 234 -8.70 2.49 -27.12
CA PRO A 234 -8.17 2.86 -28.43
C PRO A 234 -9.18 2.58 -29.57
N CYS A 235 -10.05 1.58 -29.41
CA CYS A 235 -11.09 1.25 -30.39
C CYS A 235 -12.09 2.37 -30.65
N THR A 236 -12.39 3.23 -29.67
CA THR A 236 -13.30 4.38 -29.87
C THR A 236 -12.67 5.42 -30.80
N LEU A 237 -11.35 5.61 -30.74
CA LEU A 237 -10.64 6.52 -31.64
C LEU A 237 -10.62 6.01 -33.08
N ALA A 238 -10.45 4.70 -33.29
CA ALA A 238 -10.50 4.09 -34.61
C ALA A 238 -11.88 4.29 -35.26
N VAL A 239 -12.95 4.19 -34.48
CA VAL A 239 -14.33 4.46 -34.97
C VAL A 239 -14.51 5.94 -35.31
N ILE A 240 -14.01 6.86 -34.50
CA ILE A 240 -14.11 8.31 -34.78
C ILE A 240 -13.29 8.68 -36.02
N LEU A 241 -12.10 8.13 -36.21
CA LEU A 241 -11.27 8.40 -37.41
C LEU A 241 -11.88 7.81 -38.67
N THR A 242 -12.53 6.65 -38.60
CA THR A 242 -13.20 6.04 -39.77
C THR A 242 -14.53 6.72 -40.11
N THR A 243 -15.27 7.25 -39.16
CA THR A 243 -16.53 7.99 -39.41
C THR A 243 -16.29 9.38 -39.99
N ASN A 244 -15.19 10.05 -39.63
CA ASN A 244 -14.86 11.36 -40.21
C ASN A 244 -14.20 11.29 -41.61
N SER A 245 -13.73 10.13 -42.04
CA SER A 245 -13.19 9.91 -43.40
C SER A 245 -14.22 9.52 -44.44
N ILE A 246 -15.49 9.29 -44.06
CA ILE A 246 -16.57 8.87 -44.97
C ILE A 246 -17.47 10.07 -45.33
N SER A 247 -17.25 11.26 -44.78
CA SER A 247 -18.02 12.47 -45.07
C SER A 247 -17.23 13.50 -45.91
N SER A 248 -16.54 13.06 -46.94
CA SER A 248 -15.97 13.94 -47.98
C SER A 248 -16.25 13.42 -49.36
#